data_52279af6b321e3aa3321e9f71556d5bf
#
_entry.id   52279af6b321e3aa3321e9f71556d5bf
#
_cell.length_a   1.000
_cell.length_b   1.000
_cell.length_c   1.000
_cell.angle_alpha   90.00
_cell.angle_beta   90.00
_cell.angle_gamma   90.00
#
_symmetry.space_group_name_H-M   'P 1'
#
loop_
_entity.id
_entity.type
_entity.pdbx_description
1 polymer ?
#
loop_
_entity_poly.entity_id
_entity_poly.type
_entity_poly.pdbx_seq_one_letter_code
_entity_poly.pdbx_strand_id
1 'polypeptide(L)'
;MHLSIDKLSKAYGFLWALRDVRLDFQPGQLAALLGPNGAGKTTLLRLLAGLIVPTLGSICFDGAEFAPGNSGLRRKIGFLSPADHLYENLTVGENLRFFASLYRRPHDAAIEENLAAVQLAARQSEYVANLSSGLKCRLSIAKWRLLQPELLLLDEPYGVLDGSGVDLLEDFLLAQCARGGIVVIASHHVARVLRLCNRAVILHQGRVTFDETKRQPWPSFDQAFGEFLPHGDP
;
A
#
# COMPACT_ATOMS: atom_id res chain seq x y z
N MET A 1 -5.27 10.98 -10.24
CA MET A 1 -5.48 9.57 -10.68
C MET A 1 -6.81 9.06 -10.16
N HIS A 2 -7.59 8.41 -11.00
CA HIS A 2 -8.79 7.64 -10.66
C HIS A 2 -8.50 6.16 -10.94
N LEU A 3 -8.85 5.25 -10.03
CA LEU A 3 -8.61 3.81 -10.17
C LEU A 3 -9.94 3.08 -10.16
N SER A 4 -10.27 2.39 -11.24
CA SER A 4 -11.45 1.54 -11.34
C SER A 4 -11.09 0.06 -11.57
N ILE A 5 -11.83 -0.81 -10.94
CA ILE A 5 -11.66 -2.27 -10.96
C ILE A 5 -13.01 -2.86 -11.36
N ASP A 6 -13.07 -3.56 -12.50
CA ASP A 6 -14.29 -4.19 -12.96
C ASP A 6 -14.14 -5.71 -13.06
N LYS A 7 -15.00 -6.43 -12.34
CA LYS A 7 -15.13 -7.90 -12.32
C LYS A 7 -13.80 -8.63 -12.16
N LEU A 8 -12.86 -8.02 -11.42
CA LEU A 8 -11.51 -8.54 -11.26
C LEU A 8 -11.54 -9.88 -10.54
N SER A 9 -10.94 -10.90 -11.16
CA SER A 9 -10.87 -12.24 -10.61
C SER A 9 -9.46 -12.82 -10.78
N LYS A 10 -9.00 -13.58 -9.79
CA LYS A 10 -7.70 -14.26 -9.82
C LYS A 10 -7.82 -15.67 -9.31
N ALA A 11 -7.41 -16.63 -10.16
CA ALA A 11 -7.29 -18.03 -9.81
C ALA A 11 -5.80 -18.46 -9.77
N TYR A 12 -5.48 -19.38 -8.89
CA TYR A 12 -4.24 -20.15 -8.83
C TYR A 12 -4.61 -21.63 -8.96
N GLY A 13 -4.45 -22.19 -10.16
CA GLY A 13 -5.00 -23.49 -10.50
C GLY A 13 -6.53 -23.50 -10.33
N PHE A 14 -7.05 -24.38 -9.48
CA PHE A 14 -8.49 -24.49 -9.20
C PHE A 14 -8.98 -23.57 -8.06
N LEU A 15 -8.07 -22.89 -7.36
CA LEU A 15 -8.41 -22.04 -6.22
C LEU A 15 -8.57 -20.59 -6.64
N TRP A 16 -9.75 -20.04 -6.42
CA TRP A 16 -10.03 -18.62 -6.65
C TRP A 16 -9.62 -17.79 -5.44
N ALA A 17 -8.60 -16.96 -5.59
CA ALA A 17 -8.18 -16.00 -4.57
C ALA A 17 -9.03 -14.72 -4.60
N LEU A 18 -9.55 -14.33 -5.78
CA LEU A 18 -10.49 -13.22 -5.96
C LEU A 18 -11.57 -13.60 -6.97
N ARG A 19 -12.81 -13.11 -6.73
CA ARG A 19 -13.97 -13.39 -7.56
C ARG A 19 -14.83 -12.14 -7.74
N ASP A 20 -14.96 -11.66 -8.97
CA ASP A 20 -15.84 -10.56 -9.36
C ASP A 20 -15.70 -9.31 -8.48
N VAL A 21 -14.47 -8.92 -8.16
CA VAL A 21 -14.19 -7.72 -7.36
C VAL A 21 -14.44 -6.48 -8.21
N ARG A 22 -15.26 -5.57 -7.70
CA ARG A 22 -15.52 -4.26 -8.28
C ARG A 22 -15.26 -3.19 -7.23
N LEU A 23 -14.39 -2.26 -7.54
CA LEU A 23 -14.04 -1.14 -6.67
C LEU A 23 -13.73 0.08 -7.54
N ASP A 24 -13.97 1.25 -6.97
CA ASP A 24 -13.71 2.53 -7.62
C ASP A 24 -13.06 3.47 -6.61
N PHE A 25 -11.81 3.88 -6.83
CA PHE A 25 -11.06 4.73 -5.92
C PHE A 25 -10.86 6.12 -6.49
N GLN A 26 -11.21 7.13 -5.69
CA GLN A 26 -11.11 8.54 -6.03
C GLN A 26 -9.81 9.16 -5.48
N PRO A 27 -9.30 10.25 -6.12
CA PRO A 27 -8.17 11.00 -5.59
C PRO A 27 -8.37 11.41 -4.13
N GLY A 28 -7.32 11.30 -3.32
CA GLY A 28 -7.34 11.65 -1.90
C GLY A 28 -7.96 10.59 -0.98
N GLN A 29 -8.34 9.43 -1.51
CA GLN A 29 -8.84 8.34 -0.68
C GLN A 29 -7.71 7.58 0.03
N LEU A 30 -7.90 7.37 1.34
CA LEU A 30 -7.17 6.41 2.15
C LEU A 30 -8.14 5.28 2.50
N ALA A 31 -7.97 4.14 1.85
CA ALA A 31 -8.85 3.00 2.00
C ALA A 31 -8.20 1.91 2.86
N ALA A 32 -8.91 1.46 3.89
CA ALA A 32 -8.61 0.25 4.62
C ALA A 32 -9.12 -0.97 3.84
N LEU A 33 -8.23 -1.91 3.53
CA LEU A 33 -8.57 -3.20 2.94
C LEU A 33 -8.51 -4.27 4.05
N LEU A 34 -9.65 -4.67 4.53
CA LEU A 34 -9.82 -5.52 5.70
C LEU A 34 -10.32 -6.92 5.32
N GLY A 35 -10.26 -7.84 6.28
CA GLY A 35 -10.74 -9.21 6.10
C GLY A 35 -9.80 -10.24 6.72
N PRO A 36 -10.24 -11.49 6.92
CA PRO A 36 -9.45 -12.56 7.51
C PRO A 36 -8.23 -12.92 6.66
N ASN A 37 -7.33 -13.74 7.26
CA ASN A 37 -6.22 -14.32 6.51
C ASN A 37 -6.76 -15.21 5.37
N GLY A 38 -6.14 -15.12 4.19
CA GLY A 38 -6.62 -15.82 2.99
C GLY A 38 -7.80 -15.16 2.27
N ALA A 39 -8.33 -14.01 2.73
CA ALA A 39 -9.44 -13.31 2.07
C ALA A 39 -9.12 -12.77 0.66
N GLY A 40 -7.84 -12.70 0.28
CA GLY A 40 -7.40 -12.19 -1.02
C GLY A 40 -6.75 -10.79 -1.00
N LYS A 41 -6.57 -10.18 0.19
CA LYS A 41 -6.00 -8.81 0.34
C LYS A 41 -4.68 -8.62 -0.40
N THR A 42 -3.67 -9.42 -0.07
CA THR A 42 -2.35 -9.38 -0.73
C THR A 42 -2.45 -9.65 -2.24
N THR A 43 -3.34 -10.56 -2.66
CA THR A 43 -3.57 -10.83 -4.09
C THR A 43 -4.13 -9.60 -4.80
N LEU A 44 -5.10 -8.91 -4.21
CA LEU A 44 -5.63 -7.66 -4.76
C LEU A 44 -4.54 -6.59 -4.87
N LEU A 45 -3.78 -6.36 -3.80
CA LEU A 45 -2.69 -5.38 -3.83
C LEU A 45 -1.64 -5.70 -4.89
N ARG A 46 -1.26 -6.98 -5.08
CA ARG A 46 -0.31 -7.40 -6.11
C ARG A 46 -0.85 -7.21 -7.54
N LEU A 47 -2.14 -7.41 -7.75
CA LEU A 47 -2.81 -7.11 -9.04
C LEU A 47 -2.77 -5.61 -9.33
N LEU A 48 -3.11 -4.77 -8.34
CA LEU A 48 -3.06 -3.31 -8.47
C LEU A 48 -1.65 -2.79 -8.69
N ALA A 49 -0.64 -3.43 -8.09
CA ALA A 49 0.77 -3.13 -8.31
C ALA A 49 1.30 -3.61 -9.68
N GLY A 50 0.52 -4.40 -10.43
CA GLY A 50 0.95 -5.02 -11.69
C GLY A 50 2.04 -6.08 -11.51
N LEU A 51 2.16 -6.66 -10.31
CA LEU A 51 3.10 -7.74 -10.01
C LEU A 51 2.60 -9.11 -10.48
N ILE A 52 1.28 -9.25 -10.60
CA ILE A 52 0.61 -10.43 -11.16
C ILE A 52 -0.50 -9.99 -12.12
N VAL A 53 -0.91 -10.89 -13.02
CA VAL A 53 -1.93 -10.63 -14.04
C VAL A 53 -3.27 -11.19 -13.56
N PRO A 54 -4.40 -10.50 -13.77
CA PRO A 54 -5.72 -11.04 -13.48
C PRO A 54 -6.04 -12.26 -14.36
N THR A 55 -6.93 -13.13 -13.87
CA THR A 55 -7.48 -14.23 -14.67
C THR A 55 -8.66 -13.73 -15.50
N LEU A 56 -9.49 -12.85 -14.93
CA LEU A 56 -10.64 -12.20 -15.57
C LEU A 56 -10.78 -10.78 -15.04
N GLY A 57 -11.48 -9.94 -15.81
CA GLY A 57 -11.75 -8.55 -15.48
C GLY A 57 -10.59 -7.62 -15.76
N SER A 58 -10.74 -6.35 -15.42
CA SER A 58 -9.78 -5.30 -15.77
C SER A 58 -9.54 -4.33 -14.62
N ILE A 59 -8.40 -3.64 -14.70
CA ILE A 59 -8.00 -2.52 -13.83
C ILE A 59 -7.76 -1.34 -14.76
N CYS A 60 -8.35 -0.18 -14.48
CA CYS A 60 -8.17 1.02 -15.28
C CYS A 60 -7.67 2.17 -14.40
N PHE A 61 -6.73 2.95 -14.92
CA PHE A 61 -6.26 4.20 -14.34
C PHE A 61 -6.65 5.36 -15.26
N ASP A 62 -7.43 6.32 -14.75
CA ASP A 62 -7.96 7.44 -15.52
C ASP A 62 -8.64 7.00 -16.84
N GLY A 63 -9.36 5.86 -16.81
CA GLY A 63 -10.02 5.25 -17.95
C GLY A 63 -9.13 4.43 -18.89
N ALA A 64 -7.80 4.44 -18.68
CA ALA A 64 -6.88 3.61 -19.47
C ALA A 64 -6.65 2.26 -18.79
N GLU A 65 -6.82 1.17 -19.54
CA GLU A 65 -6.60 -0.19 -19.01
C GLU A 65 -5.13 -0.42 -18.64
N PHE A 66 -4.93 -1.02 -17.46
CA PHE A 66 -3.62 -1.39 -16.94
C PHE A 66 -3.17 -2.72 -17.54
N ALA A 67 -2.55 -2.65 -18.72
CA ALA A 67 -1.98 -3.83 -19.36
C ALA A 67 -0.61 -4.21 -18.76
N PRO A 68 -0.27 -5.51 -18.74
CA PRO A 68 1.08 -5.98 -18.40
C PRO A 68 2.13 -5.27 -19.27
N GLY A 69 3.18 -4.73 -18.64
CA GLY A 69 4.26 -4.04 -19.35
C GLY A 69 4.10 -2.52 -19.50
N ASN A 70 3.00 -1.92 -19.07
CA ASN A 70 2.85 -0.47 -19.06
C ASN A 70 3.76 0.20 -18.01
N SER A 71 5.00 0.47 -18.42
CA SER A 71 6.03 1.06 -17.55
C SER A 71 5.68 2.47 -17.08
N GLY A 72 4.90 3.21 -17.86
CA GLY A 72 4.45 4.57 -17.50
C GLY A 72 3.53 4.55 -16.29
N LEU A 73 2.54 3.66 -16.28
CA LEU A 73 1.62 3.50 -15.14
C LEU A 73 2.32 2.88 -13.92
N ARG A 74 3.22 1.92 -14.11
CA ARG A 74 3.99 1.34 -13.00
C ARG A 74 4.79 2.36 -12.20
N ARG A 75 5.33 3.40 -12.84
CA ARG A 75 6.04 4.48 -12.16
C ARG A 75 5.14 5.33 -11.26
N LYS A 76 3.84 5.29 -11.45
CA LYS A 76 2.85 5.99 -10.65
C LYS A 76 2.39 5.19 -9.42
N ILE A 77 2.81 3.91 -9.33
CA ILE A 77 2.37 2.98 -8.29
C ILE A 77 3.53 2.70 -7.33
N GLY A 78 3.28 2.92 -6.05
CA GLY A 78 4.14 2.50 -4.94
C GLY A 78 3.58 1.25 -4.29
N PHE A 79 4.45 0.29 -3.94
CA PHE A 79 4.07 -0.90 -3.19
C PHE A 79 5.03 -1.09 -2.03
N LEU A 80 4.50 -1.07 -0.82
CA LEU A 80 5.21 -1.36 0.42
C LEU A 80 4.67 -2.68 0.98
N SER A 81 5.54 -3.65 1.13
CA SER A 81 5.20 -4.98 1.65
C SER A 81 6.30 -5.44 2.60
N PRO A 82 6.09 -6.51 3.38
CA PRO A 82 7.13 -7.09 4.24
C PRO A 82 8.40 -7.49 3.49
N ALA A 83 8.30 -7.82 2.19
CA ALA A 83 9.47 -7.95 1.32
C ALA A 83 9.88 -6.56 0.82
N ASP A 84 10.85 -5.94 1.48
CA ASP A 84 11.19 -4.50 1.38
C ASP A 84 11.53 -3.97 -0.02
N HIS A 85 11.85 -4.84 -1.00
CA HIS A 85 12.29 -4.44 -2.35
C HIS A 85 13.40 -3.39 -2.34
N LEU A 86 14.30 -3.46 -1.35
CA LEU A 86 15.50 -2.66 -1.22
C LEU A 86 16.72 -3.49 -1.67
N TYR A 87 17.75 -2.79 -2.13
CA TYR A 87 19.01 -3.44 -2.53
C TYR A 87 19.92 -3.53 -1.31
N GLU A 88 20.07 -4.72 -0.74
CA GLU A 88 20.85 -4.96 0.48
C GLU A 88 22.34 -4.66 0.32
N ASN A 89 22.88 -4.83 -0.89
CA ASN A 89 24.28 -4.56 -1.22
C ASN A 89 24.59 -3.07 -1.50
N LEU A 90 23.60 -2.22 -1.41
CA LEU A 90 23.76 -0.76 -1.49
C LEU A 90 23.61 -0.14 -0.11
N THR A 91 24.25 1.01 0.09
CA THR A 91 24.03 1.83 1.28
C THR A 91 22.64 2.47 1.25
N VAL A 92 22.19 2.99 2.39
CA VAL A 92 20.93 3.73 2.54
C VAL A 92 20.83 4.87 1.50
N GLY A 93 21.89 5.68 1.38
CA GLY A 93 21.92 6.77 0.41
C GLY A 93 21.94 6.30 -1.05
N GLU A 94 22.72 5.25 -1.35
CA GLU A 94 22.79 4.67 -2.69
C GLU A 94 21.45 4.07 -3.13
N ASN A 95 20.71 3.42 -2.23
CA ASN A 95 19.36 2.95 -2.52
C ASN A 95 18.45 4.09 -2.99
N LEU A 96 18.40 5.20 -2.26
CA LEU A 96 17.55 6.32 -2.66
C LEU A 96 18.01 6.94 -3.98
N ARG A 97 19.34 7.12 -4.20
CA ARG A 97 19.88 7.60 -5.49
C ARG A 97 19.50 6.69 -6.64
N PHE A 98 19.62 5.37 -6.45
CA PHE A 98 19.24 4.39 -7.46
C PHE A 98 17.77 4.53 -7.86
N PHE A 99 16.83 4.53 -6.87
CA PHE A 99 15.41 4.69 -7.17
C PHE A 99 15.09 6.07 -7.76
N ALA A 100 15.69 7.15 -7.26
CA ALA A 100 15.53 8.49 -7.83
C ALA A 100 15.93 8.53 -9.31
N SER A 101 17.04 7.88 -9.68
CA SER A 101 17.49 7.80 -11.07
C SER A 101 16.49 7.07 -11.98
N LEU A 102 15.93 5.95 -11.53
CA LEU A 102 14.92 5.20 -12.28
C LEU A 102 13.64 6.01 -12.55
N TYR A 103 13.29 6.90 -11.61
CA TYR A 103 12.08 7.73 -11.70
C TYR A 103 12.39 9.15 -12.24
N ARG A 104 13.63 9.45 -12.64
CA ARG A 104 14.07 10.75 -13.13
C ARG A 104 13.73 11.90 -12.18
N ARG A 105 13.93 11.67 -10.87
CA ARG A 105 13.72 12.66 -9.82
C ARG A 105 15.03 13.39 -9.48
N PRO A 106 14.99 14.65 -8.99
CA PRO A 106 16.17 15.38 -8.52
C PRO A 106 16.78 14.67 -7.30
N HIS A 107 18.13 14.82 -7.11
CA HIS A 107 18.89 13.85 -6.35
C HIS A 107 19.28 14.31 -4.92
N ASP A 108 20.37 15.02 -4.76
CA ASP A 108 21.08 14.99 -3.47
C ASP A 108 20.34 15.71 -2.31
N ALA A 109 19.91 16.95 -2.47
CA ALA A 109 19.21 17.68 -1.42
C ALA A 109 17.87 17.00 -1.01
N ALA A 110 17.11 16.49 -1.99
CA ALA A 110 15.87 15.79 -1.72
C ALA A 110 16.09 14.44 -0.99
N ILE A 111 17.23 13.76 -1.27
CA ILE A 111 17.60 12.52 -0.59
C ILE A 111 17.91 12.80 0.89
N GLU A 112 18.73 13.81 1.17
CA GLU A 112 19.07 14.21 2.54
C GLU A 112 17.84 14.60 3.35
N GLU A 113 16.95 15.41 2.77
CA GLU A 113 15.69 15.79 3.39
C GLU A 113 14.82 14.56 3.73
N ASN A 114 14.67 13.61 2.78
CA ASN A 114 13.87 12.41 2.99
C ASN A 114 14.50 11.47 4.02
N LEU A 115 15.82 11.36 4.08
CA LEU A 115 16.51 10.57 5.12
C LEU A 115 16.36 11.22 6.51
N ALA A 116 16.44 12.54 6.59
CA ALA A 116 16.21 13.26 7.85
C ALA A 116 14.77 13.06 8.35
N ALA A 117 13.79 13.15 7.45
CA ALA A 117 12.37 13.00 7.76
C ALA A 117 12.03 11.61 8.34
N VAL A 118 12.78 10.57 8.00
CA VAL A 118 12.59 9.21 8.54
C VAL A 118 13.65 8.81 9.58
N GLN A 119 14.44 9.78 10.07
CA GLN A 119 15.49 9.58 11.09
C GLN A 119 16.61 8.61 10.64
N LEU A 120 16.97 8.63 9.36
CA LEU A 120 18.04 7.80 8.79
C LEU A 120 19.25 8.62 8.29
N ALA A 121 19.29 9.94 8.49
CA ALA A 121 20.38 10.81 7.97
C ALA A 121 21.77 10.35 8.47
N ALA A 122 21.91 10.01 9.76
CA ALA A 122 23.17 9.55 10.33
C ALA A 122 23.63 8.17 9.82
N ARG A 123 22.74 7.42 9.13
CA ARG A 123 22.98 6.08 8.60
C ARG A 123 23.15 6.03 7.09
N GLN A 124 23.29 7.18 6.43
CA GLN A 124 23.33 7.29 4.96
C GLN A 124 24.40 6.39 4.31
N SER A 125 25.53 6.17 4.97
CA SER A 125 26.64 5.33 4.50
C SER A 125 26.56 3.88 4.97
N GLU A 126 25.54 3.51 5.74
CA GLU A 126 25.35 2.13 6.24
C GLU A 126 24.72 1.26 5.16
N TYR A 127 25.19 0.02 5.00
CA TYR A 127 24.59 -0.94 4.08
C TYR A 127 23.22 -1.36 4.55
N VAL A 128 22.27 -1.47 3.61
CA VAL A 128 20.87 -1.87 3.91
C VAL A 128 20.80 -3.28 4.52
N ALA A 129 21.73 -4.18 4.16
CA ALA A 129 21.84 -5.50 4.77
C ALA A 129 21.95 -5.45 6.31
N ASN A 130 22.57 -4.39 6.86
CA ASN A 130 22.82 -4.24 8.30
C ASN A 130 21.66 -3.60 9.06
N LEU A 131 20.64 -3.12 8.36
CA LEU A 131 19.47 -2.48 8.97
C LEU A 131 18.52 -3.52 9.58
N SER A 132 17.92 -3.18 10.72
CA SER A 132 16.77 -3.92 11.23
C SER A 132 15.55 -3.79 10.27
N SER A 133 14.58 -4.68 10.42
CA SER A 133 13.34 -4.63 9.62
C SER A 133 12.59 -3.30 9.78
N GLY A 134 12.56 -2.72 10.98
CA GLY A 134 11.97 -1.41 11.21
C GLY A 134 12.70 -0.28 10.47
N LEU A 135 14.05 -0.28 10.48
CA LEU A 135 14.85 0.70 9.72
C LEU A 135 14.72 0.51 8.20
N LYS A 136 14.63 -0.73 7.71
CA LYS A 136 14.31 -1.02 6.30
C LYS A 136 12.94 -0.48 5.91
N CYS A 137 11.94 -0.63 6.77
CA CYS A 137 10.61 -0.05 6.55
C CYS A 137 10.66 1.49 6.49
N ARG A 138 11.39 2.15 7.40
CA ARG A 138 11.62 3.61 7.35
C ARG A 138 12.31 4.05 6.06
N LEU A 139 13.30 3.29 5.57
CA LEU A 139 13.94 3.56 4.28
C LEU A 139 12.95 3.40 3.12
N SER A 140 12.05 2.42 3.18
CA SER A 140 10.98 2.26 2.20
C SER A 140 9.99 3.43 2.23
N ILE A 141 9.68 3.98 3.41
CA ILE A 141 8.90 5.22 3.53
C ILE A 141 9.65 6.38 2.87
N ALA A 142 10.96 6.57 3.15
CA ALA A 142 11.78 7.61 2.53
C ALA A 142 11.79 7.49 0.99
N LYS A 143 11.92 6.27 0.48
CA LYS A 143 11.82 5.97 -0.96
C LYS A 143 10.51 6.47 -1.54
N TRP A 144 9.37 6.12 -0.95
CA TRP A 144 8.07 6.52 -1.49
C TRP A 144 7.75 8.00 -1.28
N ARG A 145 8.27 8.62 -0.21
CA ARG A 145 8.22 10.09 -0.05
C ARG A 145 8.97 10.79 -1.18
N LEU A 146 10.15 10.29 -1.55
CA LEU A 146 10.97 10.83 -2.64
C LEU A 146 10.31 10.63 -4.01
N LEU A 147 9.74 9.45 -4.26
CA LEU A 147 9.19 9.08 -5.56
C LEU A 147 7.78 9.61 -5.81
N GLN A 148 7.01 9.90 -4.75
CA GLN A 148 5.67 10.48 -4.81
C GLN A 148 4.71 9.76 -5.77
N PRO A 149 4.40 8.48 -5.54
CA PRO A 149 3.48 7.73 -6.40
C PRO A 149 2.07 8.34 -6.36
N GLU A 150 1.28 8.16 -7.40
CA GLU A 150 -0.14 8.56 -7.42
C GLU A 150 -1.04 7.53 -6.72
N LEU A 151 -0.63 6.25 -6.74
CA LEU A 151 -1.25 5.15 -5.99
C LEU A 151 -0.21 4.53 -5.06
N LEU A 152 -0.50 4.46 -3.77
CA LEU A 152 0.34 3.81 -2.76
C LEU A 152 -0.40 2.62 -2.15
N LEU A 153 0.18 1.45 -2.29
CA LEU A 153 -0.35 0.18 -1.80
C LEU A 153 0.51 -0.31 -0.64
N LEU A 154 -0.11 -0.69 0.48
CA LEU A 154 0.62 -1.17 1.66
C LEU A 154 0.04 -2.51 2.13
N ASP A 155 0.92 -3.50 2.30
CA ASP A 155 0.56 -4.82 2.79
C ASP A 155 1.20 -5.03 4.17
N GLU A 156 0.40 -4.99 5.24
CA GLU A 156 0.79 -5.17 6.63
C GLU A 156 1.97 -4.28 7.11
N PRO A 157 1.94 -2.96 6.88
CA PRO A 157 3.12 -2.12 7.10
C PRO A 157 3.47 -1.89 8.58
N TYR A 158 2.55 -2.15 9.51
CA TYR A 158 2.75 -1.88 10.93
C TYR A 158 3.56 -2.95 11.67
N GLY A 159 3.65 -4.16 11.13
CA GLY A 159 4.18 -5.33 11.83
C GLY A 159 5.64 -5.24 12.30
N VAL A 160 6.41 -4.31 11.72
CA VAL A 160 7.85 -4.16 11.99
C VAL A 160 8.23 -2.78 12.54
N LEU A 161 7.27 -1.86 12.68
CA LEU A 161 7.52 -0.49 13.11
C LEU A 161 7.36 -0.34 14.62
N ASP A 162 8.26 0.43 15.22
CA ASP A 162 8.10 0.99 16.57
C ASP A 162 7.13 2.16 16.59
N GLY A 163 6.79 2.69 17.76
CA GLY A 163 5.83 3.78 17.89
C GLY A 163 6.16 4.99 17.02
N SER A 164 7.42 5.43 17.00
CA SER A 164 7.85 6.59 16.19
C SER A 164 7.86 6.27 14.69
N GLY A 165 8.12 5.02 14.30
CA GLY A 165 8.01 4.57 12.92
C GLY A 165 6.56 4.54 12.43
N VAL A 166 5.63 4.20 13.32
CA VAL A 166 4.19 4.23 13.04
C VAL A 166 3.72 5.66 12.78
N ASP A 167 4.10 6.63 13.63
CA ASP A 167 3.74 8.03 13.46
C ASP A 167 4.26 8.59 12.13
N LEU A 168 5.53 8.29 11.79
CA LEU A 168 6.13 8.64 10.50
C LEU A 168 5.37 8.06 9.30
N LEU A 169 4.92 6.81 9.41
CA LEU A 169 4.11 6.19 8.36
C LEU A 169 2.76 6.89 8.23
N GLU A 170 2.03 7.10 9.33
CA GLU A 170 0.70 7.72 9.32
C GLU A 170 0.75 9.14 8.76
N ASP A 171 1.72 9.96 9.16
CA ASP A 171 1.95 11.30 8.62
C ASP A 171 2.22 11.26 7.11
N PHE A 172 3.03 10.30 6.66
CA PHE A 172 3.29 10.12 5.24
C PHE A 172 2.03 9.76 4.46
N LEU A 173 1.19 8.85 4.97
CA LEU A 173 -0.05 8.44 4.31
C LEU A 173 -1.05 9.60 4.21
N LEU A 174 -1.20 10.38 5.28
CA LEU A 174 -2.06 11.56 5.27
C LEU A 174 -1.56 12.62 4.29
N ALA A 175 -0.26 12.90 4.27
CA ALA A 175 0.34 13.82 3.31
C ALA A 175 0.18 13.33 1.86
N GLN A 176 0.23 12.02 1.62
CA GLN A 176 0.01 11.42 0.30
C GLN A 176 -1.42 11.66 -0.19
N CYS A 177 -2.43 11.44 0.68
CA CYS A 177 -3.83 11.69 0.37
C CYS A 177 -4.12 13.18 0.17
N ALA A 178 -3.54 14.06 1.00
CA ALA A 178 -3.71 15.52 0.89
C ALA A 178 -3.22 16.07 -0.47
N ARG A 179 -2.24 15.40 -1.12
CA ARG A 179 -1.80 15.72 -2.49
C ARG A 179 -2.67 15.11 -3.59
N GLY A 180 -3.78 14.45 -3.23
CA GLY A 180 -4.66 13.77 -4.18
C GLY A 180 -4.20 12.36 -4.56
N GLY A 181 -3.21 11.79 -3.90
CA GLY A 181 -2.83 10.39 -4.07
C GLY A 181 -3.90 9.45 -3.51
N ILE A 182 -3.97 8.23 -4.07
CA ILE A 182 -4.78 7.15 -3.53
C ILE A 182 -3.89 6.27 -2.66
N VAL A 183 -4.37 5.92 -1.46
CA VAL A 183 -3.70 4.98 -0.56
C VAL A 183 -4.62 3.80 -0.27
N VAL A 184 -4.12 2.58 -0.43
CA VAL A 184 -4.82 1.34 -0.04
C VAL A 184 -3.94 0.57 0.94
N ILE A 185 -4.41 0.39 2.16
CA ILE A 185 -3.69 -0.28 3.24
C ILE A 185 -4.40 -1.55 3.68
N ALA A 186 -3.76 -2.70 3.49
CA ALA A 186 -4.19 -3.96 4.09
C ALA A 186 -3.51 -4.13 5.45
N SER A 187 -4.29 -4.35 6.50
CA SER A 187 -3.76 -4.57 7.84
C SER A 187 -4.74 -5.34 8.73
N HIS A 188 -4.18 -6.07 9.68
CA HIS A 188 -4.92 -6.69 10.78
C HIS A 188 -5.08 -5.74 11.99
N HIS A 189 -4.37 -4.61 12.02
CA HIS A 189 -4.52 -3.54 13.04
C HIS A 189 -5.76 -2.68 12.77
N VAL A 190 -6.94 -3.29 12.79
CA VAL A 190 -8.22 -2.71 12.34
C VAL A 190 -8.52 -1.36 12.97
N ALA A 191 -8.51 -1.28 14.31
CA ALA A 191 -8.84 -0.05 15.03
C ALA A 191 -7.92 1.13 14.66
N ARG A 192 -6.63 0.85 14.39
CA ARG A 192 -5.66 1.85 13.98
C ARG A 192 -5.97 2.36 12.57
N VAL A 193 -6.11 1.45 11.62
CA VAL A 193 -6.35 1.81 10.21
C VAL A 193 -7.68 2.56 10.04
N LEU A 194 -8.73 2.13 10.76
CA LEU A 194 -10.03 2.81 10.70
C LEU A 194 -10.03 4.24 11.25
N ARG A 195 -9.15 4.57 12.19
CA ARG A 195 -8.99 5.97 12.63
C ARG A 195 -8.42 6.86 11.53
N LEU A 196 -7.51 6.31 10.72
CA LEU A 196 -6.77 7.04 9.70
C LEU A 196 -7.55 7.12 8.38
N CYS A 197 -8.23 6.03 7.97
CA CYS A 197 -8.84 5.93 6.66
C CYS A 197 -10.17 6.69 6.54
N ASN A 198 -10.52 7.08 5.31
CA ASN A 198 -11.80 7.65 4.93
C ASN A 198 -12.69 6.69 4.13
N ARG A 199 -12.22 5.46 3.88
CA ARG A 199 -12.97 4.37 3.24
C ARG A 199 -12.58 3.04 3.84
N ALA A 200 -13.54 2.12 4.01
CA ALA A 200 -13.30 0.77 4.44
C ALA A 200 -13.88 -0.23 3.43
N VAL A 201 -13.06 -1.19 3.04
CA VAL A 201 -13.42 -2.29 2.15
C VAL A 201 -13.14 -3.60 2.87
N ILE A 202 -14.14 -4.49 2.98
CA ILE A 202 -13.95 -5.83 3.55
C ILE A 202 -13.94 -6.86 2.43
N LEU A 203 -12.88 -7.66 2.38
CA LEU A 203 -12.79 -8.85 1.56
C LEU A 203 -13.09 -10.09 2.40
N HIS A 204 -13.96 -10.96 1.89
CA HIS A 204 -14.21 -12.28 2.44
C HIS A 204 -14.29 -13.32 1.32
N GLN A 205 -13.53 -14.40 1.44
CA GLN A 205 -13.45 -15.47 0.43
C GLN A 205 -13.29 -14.96 -1.02
N GLY A 206 -12.45 -13.95 -1.18
CA GLY A 206 -12.15 -13.34 -2.48
C GLY A 206 -13.22 -12.41 -3.04
N ARG A 207 -14.23 -12.03 -2.28
CA ARG A 207 -15.30 -11.10 -2.68
C ARG A 207 -15.32 -9.87 -1.79
N VAL A 208 -15.76 -8.75 -2.33
CA VAL A 208 -16.08 -7.56 -1.54
C VAL A 208 -17.44 -7.78 -0.89
N THR A 209 -17.47 -7.73 0.44
CA THR A 209 -18.70 -7.88 1.24
C THR A 209 -19.14 -6.57 1.87
N PHE A 210 -18.23 -5.62 1.98
CA PHE A 210 -18.50 -4.28 2.50
C PHE A 210 -17.61 -3.26 1.77
N ASP A 211 -18.16 -2.10 1.42
CA ASP A 211 -17.45 -0.98 0.81
C ASP A 211 -18.17 0.32 1.15
N GLU A 212 -17.65 1.07 2.09
CA GLU A 212 -18.21 2.35 2.51
C GLU A 212 -17.16 3.45 2.65
N THR A 213 -17.55 4.66 2.23
CA THR A 213 -16.79 5.88 2.53
C THR A 213 -17.30 6.45 3.86
N LYS A 214 -16.36 6.94 4.68
CA LYS A 214 -16.64 7.39 6.04
C LYS A 214 -17.67 8.53 6.07
N ARG A 215 -18.84 8.21 6.56
CA ARG A 215 -19.79 9.18 7.13
C ARG A 215 -19.74 8.94 8.63
N GLN A 216 -19.21 9.85 9.41
CA GLN A 216 -19.03 9.64 10.86
C GLN A 216 -20.36 9.53 11.60
N PRO A 217 -20.47 8.57 12.59
CA PRO A 217 -19.59 7.40 12.83
C PRO A 217 -19.72 6.38 11.71
N TRP A 218 -18.95 5.28 11.70
CA TRP A 218 -19.09 4.15 10.76
C TRP A 218 -20.38 3.37 11.09
N PRO A 219 -21.54 3.61 10.46
CA PRO A 219 -22.82 3.13 11.01
C PRO A 219 -23.01 1.64 10.92
N SER A 220 -22.43 0.98 9.92
CA SER A 220 -22.62 -0.45 9.62
C SER A 220 -21.35 -1.29 9.73
N PHE A 221 -20.23 -0.65 10.10
CA PHE A 221 -18.94 -1.34 10.11
C PHE A 221 -18.85 -2.44 11.17
N ASP A 222 -19.26 -2.15 12.41
CA ASP A 222 -19.14 -3.11 13.53
C ASP A 222 -19.99 -4.36 13.26
N GLN A 223 -21.17 -4.21 12.65
CA GLN A 223 -22.01 -5.32 12.24
C GLN A 223 -21.35 -6.13 11.11
N ALA A 224 -20.93 -5.47 10.03
CA ALA A 224 -20.30 -6.14 8.89
C ALA A 224 -18.97 -6.80 9.27
N PHE A 225 -18.20 -6.19 10.17
CA PHE A 225 -16.91 -6.71 10.62
C PHE A 225 -17.07 -7.82 11.65
N GLY A 226 -18.06 -7.72 12.54
CA GLY A 226 -18.40 -8.74 13.56
C GLY A 226 -18.78 -10.09 12.94
N GLU A 227 -19.41 -10.10 11.77
CA GLU A 227 -19.75 -11.33 11.04
C GLU A 227 -18.51 -12.07 10.48
N PHE A 228 -17.37 -11.40 10.36
CA PHE A 228 -16.14 -11.94 9.75
C PHE A 228 -14.99 -12.14 10.73
N LEU A 229 -15.11 -11.65 11.97
CA LEU A 229 -14.17 -12.02 13.02
C LEU A 229 -14.50 -13.42 13.51
N PRO A 230 -13.53 -14.36 13.59
CA PRO A 230 -13.74 -15.56 14.38
C PRO A 230 -14.06 -15.13 15.81
N HIS A 231 -15.17 -15.63 16.36
CA HIS A 231 -15.50 -15.49 17.77
C HIS A 231 -14.38 -16.15 18.57
N GLY A 232 -13.51 -15.36 19.16
CA GLY A 232 -12.48 -15.84 20.08
C GLY A 232 -11.06 -15.68 19.56
N ASP A 233 -10.42 -14.57 19.93
CA ASP A 233 -9.25 -14.66 20.81
C ASP A 233 -9.13 -13.31 21.53
N PRO A 234 -8.99 -13.31 22.89
CA PRO A 234 -8.85 -12.12 23.71
C PRO A 234 -7.49 -11.44 23.55
#